data_a2184b39ad2af200cdb6b5ea5985ca8e
#
_entry.id   a2184b39ad2af200cdb6b5ea5985ca8e
#
_cell.length_a   1.000
_cell.length_b   1.000
_cell.length_c   1.000
_cell.angle_alpha   90.00
_cell.angle_beta   90.00
_cell.angle_gamma   90.00
#
_symmetry.space_group_name_H-M   'P 1'
#
loop_
_entity.id
_entity.type
_entity.pdbx_description
1 polymer ?
#
loop_
_entity_poly.entity_id
_entity_poly.type
_entity_poly.pdbx_seq_one_letter_code
_entity_poly.pdbx_strand_id
1 'polypeptide(L)'
;MTDSKYDLLFLCTGNSARSILGEYLLRKMAPLRFNAYSAGANPSGKVNPLVQRVLEEKFLINTDGARSKSWMEFKGFHFDFVITVCDHAKESCPIWPGQPIIAHWSSPDPAEFKGTDEEKIHQIYEVGLQIRRRIELLLSLPIEKMEKLKIEEHVSQIAFENQIASLH
;
A
#
# COMPACT_ATOMS: atom_id res chain seq x y z
N MET A 1 3.39 13.93 -25.92
CA MET A 1 3.46 13.90 -24.45
C MET A 1 3.05 12.57 -23.93
N THR A 2 3.93 11.99 -23.18
CA THR A 2 3.62 10.72 -22.55
C THR A 2 2.91 10.98 -21.23
N ASP A 3 1.69 10.53 -21.17
CA ASP A 3 0.95 10.50 -19.89
C ASP A 3 1.28 9.20 -19.16
N SER A 4 2.59 8.87 -19.10
CA SER A 4 3.01 7.66 -18.43
C SER A 4 2.80 7.81 -16.93
N LYS A 5 2.13 6.82 -16.36
CA LYS A 5 1.88 6.76 -14.93
C LYS A 5 3.06 6.08 -14.24
N TYR A 6 3.20 6.35 -12.96
CA TYR A 6 4.12 5.61 -12.13
C TYR A 6 3.51 4.26 -11.74
N ASP A 7 4.31 3.21 -11.80
CA ASP A 7 3.90 1.88 -11.36
C ASP A 7 4.34 1.68 -9.92
N LEU A 8 3.39 1.50 -9.02
CA LEU A 8 3.66 1.38 -7.58
C LEU A 8 3.09 0.07 -7.04
N LEU A 9 3.95 -0.71 -6.36
CA LEU A 9 3.58 -1.96 -5.73
C LEU A 9 3.54 -1.80 -4.21
N PHE A 10 2.41 -2.16 -3.59
CA PHE A 10 2.33 -2.36 -2.15
C PHE A 10 2.60 -3.84 -1.85
N LEU A 11 3.55 -4.09 -0.96
CA LEU A 11 4.03 -5.43 -0.66
C LEU A 11 3.83 -5.76 0.82
N CYS A 12 3.18 -6.88 1.10
CA CYS A 12 3.07 -7.41 2.46
C CYS A 12 3.29 -8.93 2.43
N THR A 13 3.02 -9.62 3.52
CA THR A 13 3.19 -11.07 3.57
C THR A 13 2.04 -11.80 2.89
N GLY A 14 0.82 -11.62 3.37
CA GLY A 14 -0.33 -12.41 2.94
C GLY A 14 -1.10 -11.86 1.75
N ASN A 15 -0.90 -10.59 1.40
CA ASN A 15 -1.68 -9.89 0.39
C ASN A 15 -3.19 -10.11 0.61
N SER A 16 -3.63 -9.93 1.84
CA SER A 16 -5.02 -10.12 2.22
C SER A 16 -5.66 -8.87 2.82
N ALA A 17 -4.85 -7.94 3.34
CA ALA A 17 -5.35 -6.76 4.05
C ALA A 17 -4.58 -5.48 3.72
N ARG A 18 -3.41 -5.27 4.33
CA ARG A 18 -2.70 -3.97 4.27
C ARG A 18 -2.32 -3.55 2.86
N SER A 19 -1.75 -4.45 2.06
CA SER A 19 -1.36 -4.14 0.68
C SER A 19 -2.59 -3.96 -0.21
N ILE A 20 -3.67 -4.68 0.07
CA ILE A 20 -4.95 -4.52 -0.65
C ILE A 20 -5.54 -3.13 -0.37
N LEU A 21 -5.52 -2.69 0.90
CA LEU A 21 -5.95 -1.34 1.25
C LEU A 21 -5.15 -0.29 0.47
N GLY A 22 -3.83 -0.44 0.44
CA GLY A 22 -2.96 0.48 -0.30
C GLY A 22 -3.30 0.53 -1.79
N GLU A 23 -3.40 -0.63 -2.41
CA GLU A 23 -3.70 -0.73 -3.85
C GLU A 23 -5.00 -0.01 -4.20
N TYR A 24 -6.08 -0.33 -3.49
CA TYR A 24 -7.39 0.21 -3.84
C TYR A 24 -7.54 1.68 -3.48
N LEU A 25 -6.93 2.13 -2.38
CA LEU A 25 -6.95 3.54 -2.01
C LEU A 25 -6.15 4.39 -3.01
N LEU A 26 -4.96 3.95 -3.39
CA LEU A 26 -4.16 4.69 -4.37
C LEU A 26 -4.85 4.73 -5.73
N ARG A 27 -5.44 3.61 -6.14
CA ARG A 27 -6.17 3.53 -7.40
C ARG A 27 -7.33 4.52 -7.45
N LYS A 28 -8.03 4.71 -6.33
CA LYS A 28 -9.11 5.67 -6.24
C LYS A 28 -8.61 7.11 -6.19
N MET A 29 -7.55 7.36 -5.43
CA MET A 29 -7.07 8.72 -5.17
C MET A 29 -6.30 9.33 -6.33
N ALA A 30 -5.57 8.54 -7.10
CA ALA A 30 -4.71 9.07 -8.16
C ALA A 30 -4.70 8.15 -9.40
N PRO A 31 -5.88 7.88 -10.01
CA PRO A 31 -5.95 6.96 -11.15
C PRO A 31 -5.22 7.45 -12.39
N LEU A 32 -5.01 8.77 -12.52
CA LEU A 32 -4.35 9.34 -13.68
C LEU A 32 -2.84 9.46 -13.52
N ARG A 33 -2.33 9.28 -12.30
CA ARG A 33 -0.91 9.47 -11.99
C ARG A 33 -0.20 8.17 -11.67
N PHE A 34 -0.91 7.19 -11.10
CA PHE A 34 -0.35 5.91 -10.67
C PHE A 34 -1.14 4.73 -11.20
N ASN A 35 -0.41 3.66 -11.54
CA ASN A 35 -0.95 2.32 -11.62
C ASN A 35 -0.62 1.64 -10.29
N ALA A 36 -1.63 1.22 -9.56
CA ALA A 36 -1.46 0.63 -8.23
C ALA A 36 -1.57 -0.89 -8.30
N TYR A 37 -0.63 -1.56 -7.64
CA TYR A 37 -0.54 -3.01 -7.57
C TYR A 37 -0.34 -3.44 -6.12
N SER A 38 -0.65 -4.69 -5.81
CA SER A 38 -0.30 -5.28 -4.53
C SER A 38 0.09 -6.74 -4.71
N ALA A 39 0.92 -7.24 -3.80
CA ALA A 39 1.34 -8.64 -3.80
C ALA A 39 1.83 -9.04 -2.41
N GLY A 40 2.01 -10.35 -2.22
CA GLY A 40 2.51 -10.89 -0.97
C GLY A 40 3.70 -11.81 -1.15
N ALA A 41 4.54 -11.85 -0.13
CA ALA A 41 5.67 -12.78 -0.08
C ALA A 41 5.17 -14.23 0.06
N ASN A 42 4.08 -14.41 0.79
CA ASN A 42 3.45 -15.70 1.02
C ASN A 42 1.93 -15.48 1.04
N PRO A 43 1.31 -15.35 -0.14
CA PRO A 43 -0.09 -14.97 -0.22
C PRO A 43 -1.01 -16.00 0.42
N SER A 44 -2.02 -15.51 1.14
CA SER A 44 -3.03 -16.38 1.77
C SER A 44 -3.98 -17.01 0.75
N GLY A 45 -4.02 -16.46 -0.45
CA GLY A 45 -4.94 -16.90 -1.51
C GLY A 45 -6.33 -16.31 -1.41
N LYS A 46 -6.60 -15.51 -0.36
CA LYS A 46 -7.92 -14.92 -0.15
C LYS A 46 -7.80 -13.53 0.46
N VAL A 47 -8.52 -12.58 -0.11
CA VAL A 47 -8.64 -11.23 0.45
C VAL A 47 -9.51 -11.31 1.70
N ASN A 48 -9.11 -10.60 2.76
CA ASN A 48 -9.86 -10.55 4.00
C ASN A 48 -11.25 -9.92 3.74
N PRO A 49 -12.35 -10.65 4.02
CA PRO A 49 -13.70 -10.14 3.73
C PRO A 49 -14.04 -8.84 4.45
N LEU A 50 -13.50 -8.63 5.67
CA LEU A 50 -13.75 -7.41 6.42
C LEU A 50 -13.02 -6.22 5.80
N VAL A 51 -11.86 -6.46 5.19
CA VAL A 51 -11.13 -5.43 4.42
C VAL A 51 -11.95 -5.02 3.20
N GLN A 52 -12.52 -5.99 2.48
CA GLN A 52 -13.40 -5.68 1.35
C GLN A 52 -14.59 -4.85 1.78
N ARG A 53 -15.22 -5.21 2.91
CA ARG A 53 -16.35 -4.45 3.44
C ARG A 53 -15.94 -3.02 3.81
N VAL A 54 -14.79 -2.83 4.41
CA VAL A 54 -14.29 -1.48 4.75
C VAL A 54 -14.08 -0.66 3.48
N LEU A 55 -13.44 -1.24 2.47
CA LEU A 55 -13.22 -0.54 1.20
C LEU A 55 -14.55 -0.16 0.55
N GLU A 56 -15.52 -1.07 0.53
CA GLU A 56 -16.83 -0.83 -0.11
C GLU A 56 -17.70 0.12 0.70
N GLU A 57 -17.81 -0.11 2.01
CA GLU A 57 -18.76 0.62 2.87
C GLU A 57 -18.21 1.95 3.40
N LYS A 58 -16.92 2.02 3.71
CA LYS A 58 -16.32 3.21 4.32
C LYS A 58 -15.62 4.11 3.31
N PHE A 59 -14.99 3.52 2.30
CA PHE A 59 -14.26 4.29 1.29
C PHE A 59 -15.00 4.37 -0.05
N LEU A 60 -16.12 3.66 -0.17
CA LEU A 60 -16.98 3.66 -1.36
C LEU A 60 -16.21 3.22 -2.62
N ILE A 61 -15.39 2.18 -2.47
CA ILE A 61 -14.57 1.62 -3.53
C ILE A 61 -15.09 0.25 -3.94
N ASN A 62 -15.28 0.02 -5.24
CA ASN A 62 -15.61 -1.29 -5.78
C ASN A 62 -14.39 -2.21 -5.68
N THR A 63 -14.55 -3.39 -5.07
CA THR A 63 -13.49 -4.37 -4.92
C THR A 63 -13.67 -5.60 -5.79
N ASP A 64 -14.50 -5.53 -6.81
CA ASP A 64 -14.68 -6.61 -7.77
C ASP A 64 -13.33 -6.93 -8.42
N GLY A 65 -12.98 -8.22 -8.44
CA GLY A 65 -11.71 -8.66 -8.99
C GLY A 65 -10.53 -8.59 -8.03
N ALA A 66 -10.74 -8.13 -6.80
CA ALA A 66 -9.69 -8.13 -5.79
C ALA A 66 -9.25 -9.57 -5.49
N ARG A 67 -7.94 -9.80 -5.51
CA ARG A 67 -7.41 -11.14 -5.25
C ARG A 67 -6.08 -11.09 -4.51
N SER A 68 -5.82 -12.13 -3.73
CA SER A 68 -4.55 -12.32 -3.05
C SER A 68 -3.59 -13.01 -4.03
N LYS A 69 -2.40 -12.45 -4.21
CA LYS A 69 -1.47 -12.93 -5.22
C LYS A 69 -0.02 -12.81 -4.75
N SER A 70 0.82 -13.66 -5.33
CA SER A 70 2.24 -13.68 -5.04
C SER A 70 2.99 -12.60 -5.81
N TRP A 71 4.05 -12.07 -5.20
CA TRP A 71 4.98 -11.19 -5.90
C TRP A 71 5.63 -11.84 -7.11
N MET A 72 5.65 -13.17 -7.16
CA MET A 72 6.21 -13.91 -8.31
C MET A 72 5.46 -13.62 -9.61
N GLU A 73 4.20 -13.19 -9.52
CA GLU A 73 3.43 -12.78 -10.71
C GLU A 73 4.03 -11.54 -11.37
N PHE A 74 4.79 -10.75 -10.61
CA PHE A 74 5.41 -9.53 -11.12
C PHE A 74 6.90 -9.68 -11.38
N LYS A 75 7.40 -10.91 -11.39
CA LYS A 75 8.81 -11.17 -11.67
C LYS A 75 9.23 -10.56 -13.01
N GLY A 76 10.28 -9.74 -12.98
CA GLY A 76 10.74 -9.03 -14.17
C GLY A 76 10.03 -7.72 -14.46
N PHE A 77 8.97 -7.39 -13.71
CA PHE A 77 8.25 -6.14 -13.88
C PHE A 77 9.07 -4.97 -13.28
N HIS A 78 9.12 -3.86 -13.99
CA HIS A 78 9.85 -2.66 -13.56
C HIS A 78 8.92 -1.70 -12.85
N PHE A 79 8.89 -1.75 -11.52
CA PHE A 79 8.13 -0.79 -10.72
C PHE A 79 8.94 0.48 -10.52
N ASP A 80 8.25 1.61 -10.42
CA ASP A 80 8.87 2.88 -10.02
C ASP A 80 8.98 2.96 -8.51
N PHE A 81 8.00 2.40 -7.80
CA PHE A 81 7.94 2.39 -6.33
C PHE A 81 7.58 1.00 -5.82
N VAL A 82 8.26 0.56 -4.77
CA VAL A 82 7.86 -0.62 -3.99
C VAL A 82 7.75 -0.20 -2.54
N ILE A 83 6.55 -0.27 -1.99
CA ILE A 83 6.27 0.15 -0.61
C ILE A 83 5.88 -1.08 0.20
N THR A 84 6.71 -1.47 1.16
CA THR A 84 6.42 -2.57 2.07
C THR A 84 5.59 -2.04 3.24
N VAL A 85 4.55 -2.79 3.63
CA VAL A 85 3.63 -2.36 4.68
C VAL A 85 3.64 -3.28 5.91
N CYS A 86 4.51 -4.28 5.92
CA CYS A 86 4.76 -5.10 7.11
C CYS A 86 6.25 -5.39 7.22
N ASP A 87 6.72 -5.66 8.45
CA ASP A 87 8.15 -5.85 8.70
C ASP A 87 8.71 -7.07 8.00
N HIS A 88 7.95 -8.17 7.94
CA HIS A 88 8.40 -9.39 7.25
C HIS A 88 8.63 -9.12 5.76
N ALA A 89 7.74 -8.39 5.11
CA ALA A 89 7.91 -8.03 3.70
C ALA A 89 9.12 -7.11 3.49
N LYS A 90 9.42 -6.25 4.47
CA LYS A 90 10.62 -5.40 4.44
C LYS A 90 11.88 -6.24 4.43
N GLU A 91 11.94 -7.25 5.32
CA GLU A 91 13.12 -8.11 5.47
C GLU A 91 13.32 -9.04 4.29
N SER A 92 12.23 -9.55 3.71
CA SER A 92 12.27 -10.53 2.62
C SER A 92 12.05 -9.92 1.24
N CYS A 93 12.03 -8.60 1.13
CA CYS A 93 11.81 -7.90 -0.13
C CYS A 93 12.86 -8.31 -1.17
N PRO A 94 12.44 -8.81 -2.34
CA PRO A 94 13.41 -9.20 -3.36
C PRO A 94 14.06 -7.99 -4.01
N ILE A 95 15.13 -8.26 -4.77
CA ILE A 95 15.74 -7.23 -5.61
C ILE A 95 14.87 -7.09 -6.86
N TRP A 96 14.35 -5.90 -7.08
CA TRP A 96 13.49 -5.61 -8.22
C TRP A 96 14.28 -5.03 -9.39
N PRO A 97 13.95 -5.42 -10.65
CA PRO A 97 14.63 -4.82 -11.81
C PRO A 97 14.37 -3.32 -11.88
N GLY A 98 15.36 -2.56 -12.40
CA GLY A 98 15.20 -1.12 -12.59
C GLY A 98 15.43 -0.29 -11.35
N GLN A 99 15.78 -0.91 -10.23
CA GLN A 99 16.06 -0.20 -8.98
C GLN A 99 14.95 0.77 -8.58
N PRO A 100 13.75 0.26 -8.24
CA PRO A 100 12.64 1.14 -7.85
C PRO A 100 12.96 1.90 -6.56
N ILE A 101 12.22 2.97 -6.33
CA ILE A 101 12.23 3.65 -5.04
C ILE A 101 11.57 2.72 -4.03
N ILE A 102 12.28 2.37 -2.95
CA ILE A 102 11.78 1.45 -1.93
C ILE A 102 11.56 2.20 -0.63
N ALA A 103 10.39 2.04 -0.04
CA ALA A 103 10.06 2.62 1.24
C ALA A 103 9.31 1.60 2.10
N HIS A 104 9.32 1.82 3.41
CA HIS A 104 8.62 0.96 4.36
C HIS A 104 7.61 1.80 5.15
N TRP A 105 6.34 1.44 4.99
CA TRP A 105 5.22 2.08 5.68
C TRP A 105 4.55 1.05 6.60
N SER A 106 5.11 0.85 7.78
CA SER A 106 4.58 -0.12 8.74
C SER A 106 3.14 0.20 9.13
N SER A 107 2.30 -0.82 9.13
CA SER A 107 0.89 -0.72 9.52
C SER A 107 0.49 -1.92 10.38
N PRO A 108 -0.42 -1.74 11.36
CA PRO A 108 -0.92 -2.86 12.17
C PRO A 108 -1.54 -3.95 11.31
N ASP A 109 -1.36 -5.20 11.71
CA ASP A 109 -1.89 -6.36 10.99
C ASP A 109 -3.35 -6.62 11.39
N PRO A 110 -4.31 -6.45 10.45
CA PRO A 110 -5.72 -6.71 10.76
C PRO A 110 -6.01 -8.15 11.20
N ALA A 111 -5.19 -9.11 10.80
CA ALA A 111 -5.37 -10.51 11.20
C ALA A 111 -5.18 -10.70 12.71
N GLU A 112 -4.49 -9.78 13.38
CA GLU A 112 -4.26 -9.83 14.82
C GLU A 112 -5.35 -9.11 15.60
N PHE A 113 -6.29 -8.46 14.93
CA PHE A 113 -7.38 -7.75 15.59
C PHE A 113 -8.37 -8.75 16.20
N LYS A 114 -8.82 -8.44 17.41
CA LYS A 114 -9.75 -9.27 18.16
C LYS A 114 -11.03 -8.50 18.44
N GLY A 115 -12.11 -9.24 18.72
CA GLY A 115 -13.39 -8.65 19.01
C GLY A 115 -14.45 -9.07 18.00
N THR A 116 -15.57 -8.36 17.99
CA THR A 116 -16.67 -8.58 17.05
C THR A 116 -16.25 -8.11 15.67
N ASP A 117 -17.00 -8.53 14.64
CA ASP A 117 -16.76 -8.05 13.29
C ASP A 117 -16.83 -6.53 13.21
N GLU A 118 -17.77 -5.91 13.92
CA GLU A 118 -17.91 -4.45 13.92
C GLU A 118 -16.70 -3.76 14.55
N GLU A 119 -16.17 -4.32 15.64
CA GLU A 119 -14.95 -3.80 16.26
C GLU A 119 -13.75 -3.94 15.30
N LYS A 120 -13.64 -5.08 14.64
CA LYS A 120 -12.58 -5.31 13.65
C LYS A 120 -12.70 -4.37 12.46
N ILE A 121 -13.91 -4.14 11.96
CA ILE A 121 -14.17 -3.20 10.87
C ILE A 121 -13.71 -1.80 11.26
N HIS A 122 -14.00 -1.37 12.50
CA HIS A 122 -13.53 -0.08 12.97
C HIS A 122 -12.00 0.00 12.99
N GLN A 123 -11.34 -1.04 13.48
CA GLN A 123 -9.89 -1.09 13.54
C GLN A 123 -9.27 -1.10 12.12
N ILE A 124 -9.86 -1.85 11.19
CA ILE A 124 -9.41 -1.90 9.80
C ILE A 124 -9.60 -0.53 9.14
N TYR A 125 -10.70 0.13 9.42
CA TYR A 125 -10.95 1.47 8.91
C TYR A 125 -9.87 2.45 9.37
N GLU A 126 -9.46 2.37 10.65
CA GLU A 126 -8.37 3.20 11.17
C GLU A 126 -7.06 2.95 10.43
N VAL A 127 -6.75 1.67 10.13
CA VAL A 127 -5.57 1.33 9.33
C VAL A 127 -5.69 1.94 7.93
N GLY A 128 -6.87 1.83 7.33
CA GLY A 128 -7.13 2.43 6.01
C GLY A 128 -6.96 3.94 6.01
N LEU A 129 -7.40 4.62 7.06
CA LEU A 129 -7.22 6.06 7.20
C LEU A 129 -5.74 6.43 7.31
N GLN A 130 -4.97 5.65 8.03
CA GLN A 130 -3.52 5.85 8.14
C GLN A 130 -2.85 5.70 6.77
N ILE A 131 -3.19 4.66 6.04
CA ILE A 131 -2.64 4.43 4.70
C ILE A 131 -3.06 5.56 3.75
N ARG A 132 -4.32 5.97 3.81
CA ARG A 132 -4.83 7.08 3.00
C ARG A 132 -4.04 8.36 3.27
N ARG A 133 -3.78 8.65 4.54
CA ARG A 133 -2.99 9.85 4.92
C ARG A 133 -1.58 9.79 4.33
N ARG A 134 -0.96 8.62 4.39
CA ARG A 134 0.38 8.44 3.81
C ARG A 134 0.37 8.62 2.28
N ILE A 135 -0.67 8.11 1.63
CA ILE A 135 -0.84 8.32 0.19
C ILE A 135 -1.02 9.80 -0.12
N GLU A 136 -1.82 10.53 0.66
CA GLU A 136 -1.99 11.98 0.47
C GLU A 136 -0.64 12.69 0.53
N LEU A 137 0.21 12.32 1.48
CA LEU A 137 1.54 12.91 1.62
C LEU A 137 2.41 12.60 0.41
N LEU A 138 2.37 11.35 -0.09
CA LEU A 138 3.07 10.98 -1.32
C LEU A 138 2.59 11.81 -2.50
N LEU A 139 1.29 11.97 -2.65
CA LEU A 139 0.71 12.71 -3.77
C LEU A 139 1.03 14.20 -3.72
N SER A 140 1.38 14.73 -2.55
CA SER A 140 1.78 16.13 -2.40
C SER A 140 3.19 16.41 -2.90
N LEU A 141 4.00 15.36 -3.13
CA LEU A 141 5.38 15.53 -3.59
C LEU A 141 5.41 15.83 -5.09
N PRO A 142 6.23 16.80 -5.52
CA PRO A 142 6.42 17.09 -6.95
C PRO A 142 7.43 16.11 -7.56
N ILE A 143 7.06 14.83 -7.58
CA ILE A 143 7.93 13.70 -7.96
C ILE A 143 8.61 13.97 -9.31
N GLU A 144 7.88 14.53 -10.27
CA GLU A 144 8.36 14.74 -11.64
C GLU A 144 9.52 15.75 -11.71
N LYS A 145 9.71 16.52 -10.65
CA LYS A 145 10.75 17.56 -10.56
C LYS A 145 11.85 17.21 -9.55
N MET A 146 11.78 16.03 -8.95
CA MET A 146 12.70 15.63 -7.88
C MET A 146 13.67 14.56 -8.36
N GLU A 147 14.88 14.58 -7.81
CA GLU A 147 15.84 13.51 -8.03
C GLU A 147 15.43 12.26 -7.27
N LYS A 148 15.72 11.09 -7.81
CA LYS A 148 15.31 9.80 -7.26
C LYS A 148 15.68 9.62 -5.79
N LEU A 149 16.90 9.95 -5.40
CA LEU A 149 17.35 9.82 -4.00
C LEU A 149 16.53 10.72 -3.06
N LYS A 150 16.17 11.92 -3.51
CA LYS A 150 15.34 12.82 -2.72
C LYS A 150 13.91 12.30 -2.58
N ILE A 151 13.37 11.73 -3.65
CA ILE A 151 12.04 11.10 -3.59
C ILE A 151 12.06 9.98 -2.56
N GLU A 152 13.04 9.09 -2.63
CA GLU A 152 13.15 7.96 -1.71
C GLU A 152 13.25 8.41 -0.25
N GLU A 153 14.04 9.45 0.01
CA GLU A 153 14.17 10.03 1.34
C GLU A 153 12.82 10.55 1.85
N HIS A 154 12.11 11.35 1.05
CA HIS A 154 10.82 11.90 1.45
C HIS A 154 9.75 10.83 1.62
N VAL A 155 9.67 9.88 0.71
CA VAL A 155 8.68 8.81 0.78
C VAL A 155 8.90 7.94 2.00
N SER A 156 10.16 7.68 2.36
CA SER A 156 10.49 6.93 3.57
C SER A 156 10.12 7.69 4.83
N GLN A 157 10.32 9.01 4.85
CA GLN A 157 9.98 9.85 6.01
C GLN A 157 8.48 9.96 6.26
N ILE A 158 7.65 9.76 5.24
CA ILE A 158 6.19 9.84 5.37
C ILE A 158 5.67 8.94 6.49
N ALA A 159 6.24 7.76 6.67
CA ALA A 159 5.83 6.85 7.73
C ALA A 159 6.02 7.44 9.12
N PHE A 160 7.10 8.20 9.32
CA PHE A 160 7.42 8.81 10.62
C PHE A 160 6.60 10.07 10.87
N GLU A 161 6.41 10.90 9.86
CA GLU A 161 5.57 12.10 9.96
C GLU A 161 4.15 11.75 10.36
N ASN A 162 3.60 10.68 9.78
CA ASN A 162 2.27 10.21 10.11
C ASN A 162 2.19 9.72 11.57
N GLN A 163 3.25 9.09 12.08
CA GLN A 163 3.32 8.66 13.48
C GLN A 163 3.39 9.85 14.43
N ILE A 164 4.17 10.87 14.10
CA ILE A 164 4.28 12.08 14.89
C ILE A 164 2.93 12.78 14.97
N ALA A 165 2.23 12.89 13.86
CA ALA A 165 0.91 13.51 13.81
C ALA A 165 -0.10 12.78 14.68
N SER A 166 0.00 11.46 14.83
CA SER A 166 -0.91 10.67 15.65
C SER A 166 -0.66 10.79 17.15
N LEU A 167 0.50 11.34 17.56
CA LEU A 167 0.85 11.55 18.97
C LEU A 167 0.32 12.88 19.51
N HIS A 168 -0.14 13.75 18.65
CA HIS A 168 -0.69 15.04 19.01
C HIS A 168 -2.19 15.08 18.77
#